data_483ca5e465623ac17df40e7cf6f12139
#
_entry.id   483ca5e465623ac17df40e7cf6f12139
#
_cell.length_a   1.000
_cell.length_b   1.000
_cell.length_c   1.000
_cell.angle_alpha   90.00
_cell.angle_beta   90.00
_cell.angle_gamma   90.00
#
_symmetry.space_group_name_H-M   'P 1'
#
loop_
_entity.id
_entity.type
_entity.pdbx_description
1 polymer ?
#
loop_
_entity_poly.entity_id
_entity_poly.type
_entity_poly.pdbx_seq_one_letter_code
_entity_poly.pdbx_strand_id
1 'polypeptide(L)'
;PTITTIWKIANGLKISFTSLINDPQPDTKIISKDEIQILSEDNGKYRVYPYFPFEDDRRFEVYSIELEEGGSVEANSHREGTEEFITVFEGELTISVNSNEYTVKKGNAISFRADRPHSYYNRGETLTRVSMIIYYPV
;
A
#
# COMPACT_ATOMS: atom_id res chain seq x y z
N PRO A 1 -4.39 -37.53 -7.95
CA PRO A 1 -5.06 -38.07 -6.75
C PRO A 1 -6.47 -37.52 -6.61
N THR A 2 -7.33 -38.24 -5.94
CA THR A 2 -8.69 -37.79 -5.65
C THR A 2 -8.69 -36.75 -4.55
N ILE A 3 -9.80 -36.00 -4.46
CA ILE A 3 -10.00 -35.02 -3.39
C ILE A 3 -9.92 -35.69 -2.01
N THR A 4 -10.48 -36.91 -1.88
CA THR A 4 -10.41 -37.68 -0.63
C THR A 4 -8.97 -37.99 -0.25
N THR A 5 -8.14 -38.41 -1.23
CA THR A 5 -6.72 -38.71 -1.00
C THR A 5 -5.96 -37.45 -0.56
N ILE A 6 -6.20 -36.33 -1.21
CA ILE A 6 -5.57 -35.04 -0.85
C ILE A 6 -5.96 -34.63 0.58
N TRP A 7 -7.23 -34.80 0.93
CA TRP A 7 -7.73 -34.49 2.26
C TRP A 7 -7.07 -35.36 3.34
N LYS A 8 -6.87 -36.66 3.08
CA LYS A 8 -6.20 -37.57 3.99
C LYS A 8 -4.74 -37.20 4.19
N ILE A 9 -4.05 -36.77 3.12
CA ILE A 9 -2.66 -36.31 3.20
C ILE A 9 -2.57 -35.05 4.05
N ALA A 10 -3.45 -34.08 3.82
CA ALA A 10 -3.49 -32.84 4.61
C ALA A 10 -3.72 -33.14 6.08
N ASN A 11 -4.68 -34.01 6.40
CA ASN A 11 -4.99 -34.39 7.77
C ASN A 11 -3.82 -35.11 8.44
N GLY A 12 -3.15 -36.00 7.73
CA GLY A 12 -1.97 -36.69 8.21
C GLY A 12 -0.78 -35.77 8.51
N LEU A 13 -0.61 -34.72 7.70
CA LEU A 13 0.44 -33.71 7.86
C LEU A 13 0.01 -32.55 8.77
N LYS A 14 -1.25 -32.54 9.20
CA LYS A 14 -1.83 -31.46 10.02
C LYS A 14 -1.72 -30.09 9.37
N ILE A 15 -1.93 -30.03 8.06
CA ILE A 15 -1.95 -28.81 7.28
C ILE A 15 -3.33 -28.58 6.68
N SER A 16 -3.57 -27.38 6.20
CA SER A 16 -4.84 -27.03 5.56
C SER A 16 -5.06 -27.81 4.28
N PHE A 17 -6.28 -28.31 4.05
CA PHE A 17 -6.67 -28.95 2.80
C PHE A 17 -6.41 -28.01 1.60
N THR A 18 -6.72 -26.72 1.73
CA THR A 18 -6.50 -25.73 0.68
C THR A 18 -5.03 -25.54 0.35
N SER A 19 -4.14 -25.74 1.30
CA SER A 19 -2.69 -25.68 1.06
C SER A 19 -2.19 -26.75 0.11
N LEU A 20 -2.90 -27.88 0.01
CA LEU A 20 -2.52 -28.99 -0.88
C LEU A 20 -3.13 -28.86 -2.28
N ILE A 21 -4.26 -28.18 -2.42
CA ILE A 21 -4.96 -28.09 -3.70
C ILE A 21 -4.67 -26.79 -4.45
N ASN A 22 -4.20 -25.76 -3.76
CA ASN A 22 -3.80 -24.51 -4.40
C ASN A 22 -2.40 -24.67 -4.97
N ASP A 23 -2.18 -24.06 -6.14
CA ASP A 23 -0.84 -24.01 -6.72
C ASP A 23 0.11 -23.25 -5.77
N PRO A 24 1.38 -23.69 -5.66
CA PRO A 24 2.37 -22.96 -4.89
C PRO A 24 2.50 -21.54 -5.45
N GLN A 25 2.55 -20.55 -4.55
CA GLN A 25 2.83 -19.19 -4.97
C GLN A 25 4.29 -19.08 -5.41
N PRO A 26 4.59 -18.40 -6.53
CA PRO A 26 5.98 -18.24 -6.96
C PRO A 26 6.77 -17.42 -5.95
N ASP A 27 8.05 -17.78 -5.75
CA ASP A 27 8.97 -17.03 -4.87
C ASP A 27 9.28 -15.65 -5.43
N THR A 28 9.11 -15.48 -6.75
CA THR A 28 9.45 -14.24 -7.45
C THR A 28 8.25 -13.80 -8.28
N LYS A 29 7.89 -12.53 -8.14
CA LYS A 29 6.76 -11.94 -8.87
C LYS A 29 7.19 -10.62 -9.51
N ILE A 30 6.75 -10.42 -10.75
CA ILE A 30 6.81 -9.12 -11.41
C ILE A 30 5.37 -8.64 -11.52
N ILE A 31 5.11 -7.45 -11.00
CA ILE A 31 3.80 -6.82 -11.10
C ILE A 31 3.88 -5.75 -12.19
N SER A 32 3.13 -5.94 -13.26
CA SER A 32 3.02 -4.93 -14.31
C SER A 32 2.02 -3.85 -13.90
N LYS A 33 2.36 -2.60 -14.17
CA LYS A 33 1.47 -1.47 -13.91
C LYS A 33 0.11 -1.66 -14.61
N ASP A 34 0.11 -2.28 -15.78
CA ASP A 34 -1.11 -2.52 -16.57
C ASP A 34 -2.04 -3.55 -15.93
N GLU A 35 -1.55 -4.37 -15.02
CA GLU A 35 -2.33 -5.38 -14.31
C GLU A 35 -2.99 -4.85 -13.04
N ILE A 36 -2.60 -3.65 -12.61
CA ILE A 36 -3.06 -3.07 -11.36
C ILE A 36 -4.35 -2.32 -11.57
N GLN A 37 -5.33 -2.57 -10.70
CA GLN A 37 -6.53 -1.75 -10.66
C GLN A 37 -6.21 -0.46 -9.92
N ILE A 38 -6.20 0.65 -10.69
CA ILE A 38 -5.89 1.97 -10.16
C ILE A 38 -7.07 2.47 -9.33
N LEU A 39 -6.79 2.96 -8.13
CA LEU A 39 -7.77 3.63 -7.29
C LEU A 39 -7.58 5.14 -7.46
N SER A 40 -8.67 5.86 -7.70
CA SER A 40 -8.62 7.30 -7.96
C SER A 40 -9.57 8.07 -7.05
N GLU A 41 -9.13 9.25 -6.63
CA GLU A 41 -9.94 10.23 -5.90
C GLU A 41 -9.63 11.62 -6.44
N ASP A 42 -10.37 12.62 -5.97
CA ASP A 42 -10.20 14.03 -6.34
C ASP A 42 -10.22 14.24 -7.86
N ASN A 43 -11.27 13.69 -8.51
CA ASN A 43 -11.45 13.78 -9.98
C ASN A 43 -10.26 13.26 -10.77
N GLY A 44 -9.61 12.19 -10.27
CA GLY A 44 -8.45 11.57 -10.92
C GLY A 44 -7.12 12.25 -10.63
N LYS A 45 -7.10 13.29 -9.82
CA LYS A 45 -5.84 13.95 -9.43
C LYS A 45 -5.03 13.15 -8.43
N TYR A 46 -5.67 12.27 -7.68
CA TYR A 46 -5.01 11.35 -6.74
C TYR A 46 -5.20 9.94 -7.24
N ARG A 47 -4.09 9.26 -7.55
CA ARG A 47 -4.13 7.89 -8.08
C ARG A 47 -3.23 7.00 -7.25
N VAL A 48 -3.77 5.86 -6.85
CA VAL A 48 -3.07 4.85 -6.04
C VAL A 48 -2.91 3.59 -6.88
N TYR A 49 -1.68 3.11 -6.93
CA TYR A 49 -1.30 1.87 -7.62
C TYR A 49 -0.88 0.85 -6.56
N PRO A 50 -1.77 -0.07 -6.15
CA PRO A 50 -1.44 -1.05 -5.11
C PRO A 50 -0.62 -2.21 -5.69
N TYR A 51 0.69 -2.07 -5.67
CA TYR A 51 1.60 -3.12 -6.16
C TYR A 51 1.60 -4.35 -5.26
N PHE A 52 1.62 -4.14 -3.96
CA PHE A 52 1.60 -5.23 -2.98
C PHE A 52 0.54 -4.91 -1.93
N PRO A 53 -0.73 -5.30 -2.21
CA PRO A 53 -1.83 -5.02 -1.29
C PRO A 53 -1.76 -5.92 -0.05
N PHE A 54 -2.63 -5.65 0.91
CA PHE A 54 -2.72 -6.42 2.13
C PHE A 54 -2.92 -7.91 1.85
N GLU A 55 -2.19 -8.74 2.58
CA GLU A 55 -2.37 -10.19 2.63
C GLU A 55 -2.22 -10.63 4.09
N ASP A 56 -2.87 -11.73 4.48
CA ASP A 56 -2.93 -12.19 5.86
C ASP A 56 -1.55 -12.46 6.49
N ASP A 57 -0.59 -12.87 5.67
CA ASP A 57 0.78 -13.18 6.12
C ASP A 57 1.75 -12.02 5.94
N ARG A 58 1.25 -10.86 5.52
CA ARG A 58 2.07 -9.67 5.28
C ARG A 58 1.55 -8.50 6.11
N ARG A 59 2.43 -7.89 6.90
CA ARG A 59 2.06 -6.77 7.77
C ARG A 59 2.25 -5.42 7.13
N PHE A 60 2.44 -5.36 5.83
CA PHE A 60 2.61 -4.12 5.12
C PHE A 60 1.96 -4.18 3.75
N GLU A 61 1.68 -3.01 3.23
CA GLU A 61 1.24 -2.81 1.84
C GLU A 61 2.23 -1.86 1.17
N VAL A 62 2.42 -2.02 -0.13
CA VAL A 62 3.29 -1.13 -0.92
C VAL A 62 2.47 -0.54 -2.05
N TYR A 63 2.41 0.79 -2.07
CA TYR A 63 1.72 1.56 -3.09
C TYR A 63 2.67 2.49 -3.82
N SER A 64 2.39 2.76 -5.08
CA SER A 64 2.89 3.94 -5.76
C SER A 64 1.73 4.92 -5.84
N ILE A 65 2.00 6.19 -5.60
CA ILE A 65 0.96 7.23 -5.61
C ILE A 65 1.39 8.35 -6.53
N GLU A 66 0.45 8.81 -7.34
CA GLU A 66 0.61 9.98 -8.17
C GLU A 66 -0.41 11.03 -7.75
N LEU A 67 0.05 12.25 -7.58
CA LEU A 67 -0.80 13.37 -7.17
C LEU A 67 -0.54 14.54 -8.11
N GLU A 68 -1.56 14.90 -8.90
CA GLU A 68 -1.50 16.02 -9.84
C GLU A 68 -1.44 17.34 -9.10
N GLU A 69 -1.00 18.39 -9.81
CA GLU A 69 -1.02 19.76 -9.29
C GLU A 69 -2.39 20.11 -8.72
N GLY A 70 -2.41 20.65 -7.52
CA GLY A 70 -3.65 21.02 -6.84
C GLY A 70 -4.43 19.86 -6.26
N GLY A 71 -3.95 18.63 -6.44
CA GLY A 71 -4.60 17.45 -5.89
C GLY A 71 -4.48 17.39 -4.39
N SER A 72 -5.50 16.84 -3.74
CA SER A 72 -5.51 16.66 -2.30
C SER A 72 -6.36 15.45 -1.92
N VAL A 73 -6.03 14.85 -0.79
CA VAL A 73 -6.84 13.79 -0.22
C VAL A 73 -6.72 13.81 1.29
N GLU A 74 -7.86 13.65 1.96
CA GLU A 74 -7.91 13.45 3.40
C GLU A 74 -8.02 11.96 3.68
N ALA A 75 -7.14 11.44 4.51
CA ALA A 75 -7.14 10.05 4.89
C ALA A 75 -7.68 9.88 6.31
N ASN A 76 -8.53 8.89 6.47
CA ASN A 76 -9.01 8.52 7.80
C ASN A 76 -7.88 7.88 8.60
N SER A 77 -7.95 8.03 9.93
CA SER A 77 -7.00 7.36 10.81
C SER A 77 -7.05 5.86 10.63
N HIS A 78 -5.90 5.25 10.48
CA HIS A 78 -5.77 3.79 10.46
C HIS A 78 -5.85 3.23 11.88
N ARG A 79 -5.81 1.91 12.00
CA ARG A 79 -5.77 1.21 13.28
C ARG A 79 -4.57 1.67 14.11
N GLU A 80 -4.71 1.66 15.43
CA GLU A 80 -3.65 2.06 16.37
C GLU A 80 -2.32 1.37 16.06
N GLY A 81 -1.25 2.16 16.02
CA GLY A 81 0.10 1.70 15.76
C GLY A 81 0.47 1.60 14.29
N THR A 82 -0.46 1.83 13.37
CA THR A 82 -0.14 1.85 11.94
C THR A 82 0.81 2.99 11.61
N GLU A 83 1.80 2.69 10.77
CA GLU A 83 2.78 3.67 10.33
C GLU A 83 2.81 3.75 8.81
N GLU A 84 3.10 4.94 8.28
CA GLU A 84 3.35 5.15 6.86
C GLU A 84 4.77 5.60 6.63
N PHE A 85 5.36 5.09 5.54
CA PHE A 85 6.72 5.42 5.11
C PHE A 85 6.63 5.88 3.67
N ILE A 86 6.90 7.15 3.41
CA ILE A 86 6.71 7.77 2.10
C ILE A 86 8.04 8.31 1.58
N THR A 87 8.40 7.92 0.36
CA THR A 87 9.58 8.45 -0.34
C THR A 87 9.12 9.22 -1.56
N VAL A 88 9.58 10.44 -1.73
CA VAL A 88 9.22 11.30 -2.87
C VAL A 88 10.24 11.14 -3.99
N PHE A 89 9.79 10.67 -5.16
CA PHE A 89 10.64 10.47 -6.33
C PHE A 89 10.54 11.60 -7.35
N GLU A 90 9.39 12.27 -7.43
CA GLU A 90 9.17 13.41 -8.31
C GLU A 90 8.29 14.43 -7.61
N GLY A 91 8.54 15.71 -7.88
CA GLY A 91 7.77 16.81 -7.31
C GLY A 91 8.04 16.99 -5.82
N GLU A 92 7.03 17.45 -5.10
CA GLU A 92 7.07 17.58 -3.66
C GLU A 92 5.72 17.21 -3.08
N LEU A 93 5.69 16.74 -1.84
CA LEU A 93 4.48 16.36 -1.16
C LEU A 93 4.34 17.13 0.14
N THR A 94 3.19 17.76 0.33
CA THR A 94 2.83 18.38 1.61
C THR A 94 1.93 17.41 2.36
N ILE A 95 2.28 17.09 3.59
CA ILE A 95 1.53 16.17 4.44
C ILE A 95 1.13 16.92 5.70
N SER A 96 -0.16 16.85 6.04
CA SER A 96 -0.68 17.30 7.33
C SER A 96 -0.88 16.05 8.20
N VAL A 97 -0.25 16.04 9.37
CA VAL A 97 -0.41 14.97 10.35
C VAL A 97 -0.81 15.61 11.65
N ASN A 98 -2.00 15.30 12.13
CA ASN A 98 -2.52 15.85 13.39
C ASN A 98 -2.41 17.38 13.45
N SER A 99 -2.77 18.03 12.34
CA SER A 99 -2.75 19.50 12.15
C SER A 99 -1.36 20.14 12.01
N ASN A 100 -0.30 19.36 11.97
CA ASN A 100 1.05 19.86 11.66
C ASN A 100 1.37 19.57 10.20
N GLU A 101 1.91 20.55 9.50
CA GLU A 101 2.27 20.38 8.08
C GLU A 101 3.77 20.16 7.89
N TYR A 102 4.06 19.28 6.93
CA TYR A 102 5.43 18.96 6.53
C TYR A 102 5.49 18.94 5.02
N THR A 103 6.54 19.53 4.43
CA THR A 103 6.78 19.47 3.00
C THR A 103 8.00 18.59 2.75
N VAL A 104 7.82 17.54 1.96
CA VAL A 104 8.87 16.59 1.63
C VAL A 104 9.23 16.79 0.15
N LYS A 105 10.47 17.14 -0.11
CA LYS A 105 10.97 17.42 -1.45
C LYS A 105 11.50 16.15 -2.10
N LYS A 106 11.64 16.20 -3.44
CA LYS A 106 12.21 15.11 -4.23
C LYS A 106 13.49 14.57 -3.60
N GLY A 107 13.57 13.25 -3.49
CA GLY A 107 14.71 12.54 -2.92
C GLY A 107 14.67 12.37 -1.41
N ASN A 108 13.70 12.96 -0.75
CA ASN A 108 13.55 12.87 0.69
C ASN A 108 12.37 11.97 1.06
N ALA A 109 12.28 11.60 2.32
CA ALA A 109 11.26 10.70 2.83
C ALA A 109 10.72 11.18 4.16
N ILE A 110 9.53 10.69 4.51
CA ILE A 110 8.89 10.96 5.80
C ILE A 110 8.29 9.66 6.32
N SER A 111 8.31 9.50 7.64
CA SER A 111 7.54 8.46 8.31
C SER A 111 6.71 9.09 9.42
N PHE A 112 5.52 8.55 9.63
CA PHE A 112 4.64 9.07 10.69
C PHE A 112 3.66 8.01 11.15
N ARG A 113 3.11 8.20 12.35
CA ARG A 113 2.01 7.38 12.86
C ARG A 113 0.75 7.76 12.09
N ALA A 114 0.18 6.78 11.40
CA ALA A 114 -1.01 6.97 10.56
C ALA A 114 -2.32 6.67 11.29
N ASP A 115 -2.27 6.42 12.59
CA ASP A 115 -3.42 6.21 13.46
C ASP A 115 -4.05 7.53 13.97
N ARG A 116 -3.79 8.60 13.25
CA ARG A 116 -4.30 9.96 13.51
C ARG A 116 -4.70 10.59 12.19
N PRO A 117 -5.53 11.65 12.21
CA PRO A 117 -5.95 12.30 10.97
C PRO A 117 -4.74 12.81 10.20
N HIS A 118 -4.71 12.54 8.90
CA HIS A 118 -3.65 12.99 8.01
C HIS A 118 -4.20 13.26 6.62
N SER A 119 -3.50 14.12 5.89
CA SER A 119 -3.91 14.56 4.57
C SER A 119 -2.68 14.78 3.70
N TYR A 120 -2.88 14.63 2.38
CA TYR A 120 -1.82 14.82 1.39
C TYR A 120 -2.22 15.89 0.40
N TYR A 121 -1.27 16.76 0.03
CA TYR A 121 -1.51 17.86 -0.90
C TYR A 121 -0.34 17.96 -1.88
N ASN A 122 -0.63 18.23 -3.12
CA ASN A 122 0.37 18.70 -4.08
C ASN A 122 0.21 20.20 -4.28
N ARG A 123 1.03 20.97 -3.58
CA ARG A 123 1.05 22.43 -3.69
C ARG A 123 2.10 22.93 -4.67
N GLY A 124 2.79 22.02 -5.35
CA GLY A 124 3.76 22.35 -6.38
C GLY A 124 3.10 22.54 -7.73
N GLU A 125 3.93 22.74 -8.76
CA GLU A 125 3.45 23.01 -10.13
C GLU A 125 3.56 21.80 -11.04
N THR A 126 4.11 20.69 -10.56
CA THR A 126 4.32 19.47 -11.33
C THR A 126 3.72 18.27 -10.64
N LEU A 127 3.61 17.16 -11.34
CA LEU A 127 3.17 15.89 -10.78
C LEU A 127 4.07 15.47 -9.60
N THR A 128 3.45 15.06 -8.52
CA THR A 128 4.15 14.43 -7.39
C THR A 128 4.00 12.93 -7.52
N ARG A 129 5.13 12.22 -7.42
CA ARG A 129 5.15 10.76 -7.45
C ARG A 129 5.90 10.24 -6.24
N VAL A 130 5.26 9.34 -5.50
CA VAL A 130 5.81 8.80 -4.25
C VAL A 130 5.65 7.29 -4.19
N SER A 131 6.49 6.66 -3.38
CA SER A 131 6.28 5.29 -2.92
C SER A 131 5.76 5.37 -1.49
N MET A 132 4.74 4.61 -1.18
CA MET A 132 4.15 4.56 0.17
C MET A 132 4.14 3.12 0.65
N ILE A 133 4.67 2.92 1.84
CA ILE A 133 4.55 1.65 2.56
C ILE A 133 3.68 1.91 3.78
N ILE A 134 2.64 1.10 3.96
CA ILE A 134 1.80 1.13 5.15
C ILE A 134 2.13 -0.12 5.96
N TYR A 135 2.57 0.07 7.18
CA TYR A 135 2.91 -1.02 8.10
C TYR A 135 1.84 -1.14 9.18
N TYR A 136 1.34 -2.36 9.35
CA TYR A 136 0.32 -2.69 10.34
C TYR A 136 0.95 -3.45 11.50
N PRO A 137 0.80 -2.98 12.74
CA PRO A 137 1.29 -3.71 13.90
C PRO A 137 0.45 -4.97 14.16
N VAL A 138 0.99 -5.82 14.97
CA VAL A 138 0.35 -7.09 15.37
C VAL A 138 -1.00 -6.87 16.06
#